data_65cb941940462383a5eac2218a8b5d56
#
_entry.id   65cb941940462383a5eac2218a8b5d56
#
_cell.length_a   1.000
_cell.length_b   1.000
_cell.length_c   1.000
_cell.angle_alpha   90.00
_cell.angle_beta   90.00
_cell.angle_gamma   90.00
#
_symmetry.space_group_name_H-M   'P 1'
#
loop_
_entity.id
_entity.type
_entity.pdbx_description
1 polymer ?
#
loop_
_entity_poly.entity_id
_entity_poly.type
_entity_poly.pdbx_seq_one_letter_code
_entity_poly.pdbx_strand_id
1 'polypeptide(L)'
;TVARYAALGGAKVLVVDGRDPIGTPLQCGELVPTNDEMRRLCPDVPDMDDLFRTPKSAISRHSNEMHLVPPSGKPLKFDFDGYVLNRVAHDEFLVELAKESGAEYLVDTRVDKVEENSVILRDGSKISAKIIVDAVGHNGPIRRDYWTEKSIKIPVKFVLMEGDFGDAVELHFGSMAPGGYAWMFPKSSGANIGLGIQRSFSKGRSLNEYTEDFISKYDGEISFNGAGSLPMSGTIKKFVKGNYVL
;
A
#
# COMPACT_ATOMS: atom_id res chain seq x y z
N THR A 1 -10.36 -7.13 2.75
CA THR A 1 -11.30 -7.53 1.66
C THR A 1 -11.47 -9.05 1.60
N VAL A 2 -10.40 -9.86 1.37
CA VAL A 2 -10.52 -11.34 1.25
C VAL A 2 -11.23 -11.95 2.46
N ALA A 3 -10.84 -11.58 3.69
CA ALA A 3 -11.46 -12.09 4.91
C ALA A 3 -12.97 -11.82 4.98
N ARG A 4 -13.38 -10.61 4.58
CA ARG A 4 -14.79 -10.22 4.51
C ARG A 4 -15.58 -11.11 3.56
N TYR A 5 -15.12 -11.25 2.32
CA TYR A 5 -15.84 -12.05 1.32
C TYR A 5 -15.85 -13.55 1.63
N ALA A 6 -14.78 -14.08 2.20
CA ALA A 6 -14.74 -15.46 2.65
C ALA A 6 -15.75 -15.72 3.78
N ALA A 7 -15.86 -14.80 4.75
CA ALA A 7 -16.84 -14.89 5.83
C ALA A 7 -18.27 -14.75 5.32
N LEU A 8 -18.56 -13.81 4.42
CA LEU A 8 -19.86 -13.69 3.75
C LEU A 8 -20.24 -14.96 2.96
N GLY A 9 -19.25 -15.66 2.41
CA GLY A 9 -19.42 -16.96 1.77
C GLY A 9 -19.59 -18.15 2.75
N GLY A 10 -19.68 -17.89 4.05
CA GLY A 10 -19.90 -18.90 5.08
C GLY A 10 -18.63 -19.62 5.56
N ALA A 11 -17.45 -19.17 5.18
CA ALA A 11 -16.22 -19.72 5.71
C ALA A 11 -15.95 -19.22 7.14
N LYS A 12 -15.41 -20.10 8.00
CA LYS A 12 -14.81 -19.68 9.26
C LYS A 12 -13.44 -19.06 8.98
N VAL A 13 -13.29 -17.77 9.24
CA VAL A 13 -12.10 -16.99 8.89
C VAL A 13 -11.39 -16.47 10.13
N LEU A 14 -10.08 -16.72 10.21
CA LEU A 14 -9.19 -16.09 11.17
C LEU A 14 -8.11 -15.30 10.41
N VAL A 15 -7.99 -14.02 10.70
CA VAL A 15 -6.91 -13.15 10.23
C VAL A 15 -5.85 -13.04 11.33
N VAL A 16 -4.59 -13.30 10.97
CA VAL A 16 -3.44 -13.13 11.87
C VAL A 16 -2.61 -11.98 11.34
N ASP A 17 -2.41 -10.94 12.14
CA ASP A 17 -1.56 -9.79 11.81
C ASP A 17 -0.57 -9.50 12.95
N GLY A 18 0.66 -9.19 12.58
CA GLY A 18 1.73 -8.85 13.52
C GLY A 18 1.69 -7.40 14.03
N ARG A 19 0.63 -6.67 13.75
CA ARG A 19 0.45 -5.25 14.07
C ARG A 19 -0.80 -5.04 14.92
N ASP A 20 -0.72 -4.06 15.83
CA ASP A 20 -1.85 -3.54 16.60
C ASP A 20 -1.59 -2.05 16.88
N PRO A 21 -2.39 -1.13 16.32
CA PRO A 21 -3.48 -1.36 15.36
C PRO A 21 -2.99 -1.77 13.96
N ILE A 22 -3.87 -2.46 13.21
CA ILE A 22 -3.62 -2.83 11.82
C ILE A 22 -3.46 -1.55 10.98
N GLY A 23 -2.56 -1.58 9.97
CA GLY A 23 -2.25 -0.40 9.17
C GLY A 23 -1.03 0.39 9.66
N THR A 24 -0.49 0.07 10.84
CA THR A 24 0.70 0.72 11.41
C THR A 24 1.95 -0.17 11.35
N PRO A 25 3.16 0.41 11.19
CA PRO A 25 3.40 1.79 10.76
C PRO A 25 2.93 2.04 9.33
N LEU A 26 2.65 3.29 9.00
CA LEU A 26 2.27 3.70 7.65
C LEU A 26 3.35 3.31 6.62
N GLN A 27 2.93 2.67 5.53
CA GLN A 27 3.81 2.20 4.44
C GLN A 27 3.19 2.49 3.06
N CYS A 28 2.61 3.67 2.87
CA CYS A 28 1.86 4.01 1.66
C CYS A 28 1.99 5.50 1.33
N GLY A 29 1.92 5.85 0.04
CA GLY A 29 1.75 7.24 -0.40
C GLY A 29 0.32 7.76 -0.22
N GLU A 30 -0.65 6.88 0.08
CA GLU A 30 -2.02 7.18 0.48
C GLU A 30 -2.95 7.71 -0.63
N LEU A 31 -2.48 7.87 -1.86
CA LEU A 31 -3.30 8.29 -2.99
C LEU A 31 -4.12 7.13 -3.55
N VAL A 32 -5.42 7.35 -3.74
CA VAL A 32 -6.35 6.41 -4.37
C VAL A 32 -7.31 7.16 -5.30
N PRO A 33 -7.79 6.55 -6.41
CA PRO A 33 -8.88 7.11 -7.21
C PRO A 33 -10.19 7.15 -6.43
N THR A 34 -11.17 7.94 -6.87
CA THR A 34 -12.56 7.82 -6.39
C THR A 34 -13.21 6.55 -6.91
N ASN A 35 -14.37 6.18 -6.37
CA ASN A 35 -15.13 5.04 -6.88
C ASN A 35 -15.57 5.22 -8.34
N ASP A 36 -15.93 6.45 -8.73
CA ASP A 36 -16.30 6.76 -10.12
C ASP A 36 -15.12 6.53 -11.06
N GLU A 37 -13.95 7.00 -10.67
CA GLU A 37 -12.72 6.79 -11.42
C GLU A 37 -12.35 5.29 -11.46
N MET A 38 -12.51 4.55 -10.35
CA MET A 38 -12.27 3.11 -10.31
C MET A 38 -13.21 2.34 -11.25
N ARG A 39 -14.50 2.69 -11.31
CA ARG A 39 -15.44 2.09 -12.27
C ARG A 39 -15.02 2.37 -13.72
N ARG A 40 -14.51 3.57 -14.00
CA ARG A 40 -14.00 3.94 -15.31
C ARG A 40 -12.74 3.15 -15.69
N LEU A 41 -11.82 2.97 -14.75
CA LEU A 41 -10.55 2.24 -14.98
C LEU A 41 -10.73 0.72 -15.06
N CYS A 42 -11.70 0.19 -14.35
CA CYS A 42 -11.97 -1.26 -14.25
C CYS A 42 -13.44 -1.58 -14.54
N PRO A 43 -13.94 -1.33 -15.77
CA PRO A 43 -15.37 -1.44 -16.09
C PRO A 43 -15.91 -2.87 -16.01
N ASP A 44 -15.03 -3.87 -16.14
CA ASP A 44 -15.40 -5.28 -16.13
C ASP A 44 -15.41 -5.90 -14.72
N VAL A 45 -15.12 -5.12 -13.67
CA VAL A 45 -15.14 -5.60 -12.29
C VAL A 45 -16.53 -5.35 -11.70
N PRO A 46 -17.32 -6.43 -11.45
CA PRO A 46 -18.60 -6.29 -10.76
C PRO A 46 -18.38 -5.82 -9.32
N ASP A 47 -19.37 -5.19 -8.74
CA ASP A 47 -19.38 -4.79 -7.33
C ASP A 47 -18.21 -3.87 -6.91
N MET A 48 -17.67 -3.06 -7.83
CA MET A 48 -16.56 -2.16 -7.59
C MET A 48 -16.77 -1.29 -6.34
N ASP A 49 -17.99 -0.79 -6.13
CA ASP A 49 -18.33 0.04 -4.98
C ASP A 49 -18.23 -0.71 -3.64
N ASP A 50 -18.49 -2.01 -3.66
CA ASP A 50 -18.34 -2.86 -2.47
C ASP A 50 -16.90 -3.29 -2.25
N LEU A 51 -16.17 -3.54 -3.32
CA LEU A 51 -14.74 -3.91 -3.28
C LEU A 51 -13.86 -2.72 -2.88
N PHE A 52 -14.19 -1.53 -3.36
CA PHE A 52 -13.38 -0.31 -3.20
C PHE A 52 -14.11 0.71 -2.32
N ARG A 53 -14.38 0.33 -1.07
CA ARG A 53 -15.03 1.21 -0.09
C ARG A 53 -14.02 2.15 0.55
N THR A 54 -14.30 3.44 0.46
CA THR A 54 -13.52 4.48 1.15
C THR A 54 -14.46 5.28 2.05
N PRO A 55 -14.35 5.14 3.39
CA PRO A 55 -15.20 5.88 4.31
C PRO A 55 -14.79 7.36 4.33
N LYS A 56 -15.75 8.25 4.45
CA LYS A 56 -15.47 9.70 4.52
C LYS A 56 -14.48 10.08 5.62
N SER A 57 -14.50 9.36 6.75
CA SER A 57 -13.58 9.55 7.88
C SER A 57 -12.12 9.25 7.55
N ALA A 58 -11.86 8.45 6.53
CA ALA A 58 -10.51 8.14 6.07
C ALA A 58 -10.02 9.06 4.94
N ILE A 59 -10.87 9.93 4.39
CA ILE A 59 -10.48 10.88 3.35
C ILE A 59 -9.81 12.08 4.03
N SER A 60 -8.51 12.24 3.81
CA SER A 60 -7.78 13.41 4.28
C SER A 60 -7.94 14.59 3.33
N ARG A 61 -7.88 14.36 2.02
CA ARG A 61 -8.09 15.38 0.98
C ARG A 61 -8.69 14.77 -0.28
N HIS A 62 -9.57 15.51 -0.93
CA HIS A 62 -10.01 15.24 -2.29
C HIS A 62 -9.18 16.11 -3.25
N SER A 63 -8.61 15.51 -4.27
CA SER A 63 -7.83 16.20 -5.30
C SER A 63 -8.48 15.99 -6.66
N ASN A 64 -8.65 17.10 -7.40
CA ASN A 64 -9.23 17.10 -8.74
C ASN A 64 -8.19 17.37 -9.84
N GLU A 65 -6.93 17.56 -9.48
CA GLU A 65 -5.86 17.88 -10.43
C GLU A 65 -4.61 17.05 -10.12
N MET A 66 -3.99 16.52 -11.17
CA MET A 66 -2.70 15.83 -11.10
C MET A 66 -1.67 16.55 -11.97
N HIS A 67 -0.49 16.81 -11.40
CA HIS A 67 0.66 17.36 -12.10
C HIS A 67 1.69 16.27 -12.37
N LEU A 68 1.95 15.98 -13.63
CA LEU A 68 3.11 15.19 -14.03
C LEU A 68 4.28 16.14 -14.32
N VAL A 69 5.30 16.09 -13.48
CA VAL A 69 6.46 16.99 -13.56
C VAL A 69 7.62 16.23 -14.22
N PRO A 70 7.90 16.51 -15.51
CA PRO A 70 9.02 15.92 -16.24
C PRO A 70 10.35 16.53 -15.79
N PRO A 71 11.51 16.02 -16.27
CA PRO A 71 12.83 16.57 -15.97
C PRO A 71 13.01 18.05 -16.36
N SER A 72 12.22 18.55 -17.33
CA SER A 72 12.22 19.96 -17.72
C SER A 72 11.65 20.91 -16.65
N GLY A 73 10.98 20.36 -15.64
CA GLY A 73 10.34 21.12 -14.55
C GLY A 73 9.00 21.76 -14.92
N LYS A 74 8.57 21.71 -16.18
CA LYS A 74 7.26 22.26 -16.59
C LYS A 74 6.17 21.21 -16.40
N PRO A 75 5.24 21.38 -15.44
CA PRO A 75 4.22 20.39 -15.16
C PRO A 75 3.22 20.26 -16.31
N LEU A 76 2.82 19.03 -16.59
CA LEU A 76 1.66 18.69 -17.39
C LEU A 76 0.50 18.46 -16.41
N LYS A 77 -0.58 19.19 -16.61
CA LYS A 77 -1.75 19.17 -15.74
C LYS A 77 -2.84 18.30 -16.33
N PHE A 78 -3.46 17.49 -15.49
CA PHE A 78 -4.54 16.58 -15.86
C PHE A 78 -5.67 16.68 -14.85
N ASP A 79 -6.89 16.54 -15.35
CA ASP A 79 -8.02 16.27 -14.49
C ASP A 79 -7.83 14.91 -13.81
N PHE A 80 -8.03 14.89 -12.52
CA PHE A 80 -7.90 13.71 -11.69
C PHE A 80 -8.97 13.71 -10.62
N ASP A 81 -9.62 12.58 -10.41
CA ASP A 81 -10.61 12.45 -9.35
C ASP A 81 -10.17 11.38 -8.35
N GLY A 82 -9.61 11.84 -7.23
CA GLY A 82 -9.03 10.95 -6.24
C GLY A 82 -8.94 11.52 -4.83
N TYR A 83 -8.63 10.63 -3.90
CA TYR A 83 -8.47 10.94 -2.50
C TYR A 83 -7.04 10.68 -2.03
N VAL A 84 -6.52 11.55 -1.18
CA VAL A 84 -5.39 11.23 -0.31
C VAL A 84 -5.97 10.83 1.04
N LEU A 85 -5.63 9.64 1.50
CA LEU A 85 -6.25 9.01 2.65
C LEU A 85 -5.49 9.27 3.97
N ASN A 86 -6.19 9.06 5.08
CA ASN A 86 -5.61 8.57 6.31
C ASN A 86 -5.66 7.04 6.23
N ARG A 87 -4.52 6.42 5.90
CA ARG A 87 -4.45 5.00 5.61
C ARG A 87 -4.73 4.12 6.82
N VAL A 88 -4.37 4.56 8.02
CA VAL A 88 -4.68 3.80 9.24
C VAL A 88 -6.19 3.72 9.43
N ALA A 89 -6.90 4.85 9.38
CA ALA A 89 -8.35 4.88 9.50
C ALA A 89 -9.07 4.07 8.39
N HIS A 90 -8.50 4.06 7.17
CA HIS A 90 -9.03 3.25 6.09
C HIS A 90 -8.85 1.74 6.34
N ASP A 91 -7.67 1.33 6.80
CA ASP A 91 -7.40 -0.09 7.07
C ASP A 91 -8.22 -0.60 8.27
N GLU A 92 -8.39 0.21 9.33
CA GLU A 92 -9.29 -0.09 10.45
C GLU A 92 -10.75 -0.26 10.00
N PHE A 93 -11.24 0.62 9.13
CA PHE A 93 -12.58 0.48 8.55
C PHE A 93 -12.75 -0.84 7.80
N LEU A 94 -11.77 -1.27 7.01
CA LEU A 94 -11.83 -2.55 6.30
C LEU A 94 -11.78 -3.75 7.26
N VAL A 95 -11.09 -3.63 8.40
CA VAL A 95 -11.09 -4.63 9.48
C VAL A 95 -12.48 -4.75 10.08
N GLU A 96 -13.12 -3.63 10.43
CA GLU A 96 -14.46 -3.66 11.02
C GLU A 96 -15.50 -4.26 10.05
N LEU A 97 -15.47 -3.93 8.77
CA LEU A 97 -16.31 -4.58 7.76
C LEU A 97 -16.12 -6.11 7.70
N ALA A 98 -14.89 -6.58 7.89
CA ALA A 98 -14.61 -8.01 7.91
C ALA A 98 -15.10 -8.68 9.20
N LYS A 99 -14.94 -8.03 10.35
CA LYS A 99 -15.48 -8.49 11.64
C LYS A 99 -17.00 -8.55 11.63
N GLU A 100 -17.67 -7.52 11.13
CA GLU A 100 -19.13 -7.50 10.95
C GLU A 100 -19.63 -8.66 10.07
N SER A 101 -18.81 -9.12 9.14
CA SER A 101 -19.09 -10.27 8.26
C SER A 101 -18.75 -11.62 8.91
N GLY A 102 -18.25 -11.65 10.14
CA GLY A 102 -17.93 -12.86 10.90
C GLY A 102 -16.46 -13.30 10.86
N ALA A 103 -15.53 -12.48 10.37
CA ALA A 103 -14.11 -12.78 10.46
C ALA A 103 -13.56 -12.47 11.86
N GLU A 104 -12.78 -13.39 12.39
CA GLU A 104 -12.04 -13.23 13.66
C GLU A 104 -10.63 -12.68 13.39
N TYR A 105 -10.07 -11.91 14.34
CA TYR A 105 -8.75 -11.31 14.23
C TYR A 105 -7.87 -11.65 15.43
N LEU A 106 -6.63 -12.02 15.14
CA LEU A 106 -5.55 -12.20 16.10
C LEU A 106 -4.45 -11.21 15.75
N VAL A 107 -4.41 -10.10 16.46
CA VAL A 107 -3.45 -9.01 16.28
C VAL A 107 -2.22 -9.17 17.17
N ASP A 108 -1.18 -8.34 16.98
CA ASP A 108 0.12 -8.44 17.66
C ASP A 108 0.70 -9.86 17.63
N THR A 109 0.35 -10.61 16.59
CA THR A 109 0.70 -12.02 16.45
C THR A 109 1.39 -12.27 15.13
N ARG A 110 2.60 -12.78 15.16
CA ARG A 110 3.43 -13.02 13.97
C ARG A 110 3.49 -14.49 13.62
N VAL A 111 3.22 -14.77 12.35
CA VAL A 111 3.52 -16.06 11.73
C VAL A 111 5.03 -16.15 11.50
N ASP A 112 5.65 -17.21 11.96
CA ASP A 112 7.07 -17.52 11.77
C ASP A 112 7.28 -18.31 10.48
N LYS A 113 6.52 -19.40 10.34
CA LYS A 113 6.57 -20.26 9.15
C LYS A 113 5.20 -20.90 8.84
N VAL A 114 5.12 -21.47 7.65
CA VAL A 114 3.93 -22.19 7.18
C VAL A 114 4.31 -23.65 6.94
N GLU A 115 3.46 -24.56 7.39
CA GLU A 115 3.61 -26.00 7.21
C GLU A 115 2.30 -26.56 6.65
N GLU A 116 2.36 -27.28 5.57
CA GLU A 116 1.24 -27.93 4.86
C GLU A 116 -0.14 -27.26 5.06
N ASN A 117 -0.89 -27.61 6.09
CA ASN A 117 -2.23 -27.09 6.41
C ASN A 117 -2.24 -26.20 7.66
N SER A 118 -1.13 -25.57 7.99
CA SER A 118 -1.05 -24.80 9.24
C SER A 118 0.00 -23.69 9.17
N VAL A 119 -0.19 -22.70 10.01
CA VAL A 119 0.80 -21.68 10.31
C VAL A 119 1.34 -21.91 11.71
N ILE A 120 2.64 -21.68 11.88
CA ILE A 120 3.32 -21.70 13.17
C ILE A 120 3.56 -20.27 13.57
N LEU A 121 3.08 -19.89 14.72
CA LEU A 121 3.27 -18.56 15.29
C LEU A 121 4.67 -18.46 15.93
N ARG A 122 5.10 -17.23 16.17
CA ARG A 122 6.42 -16.97 16.76
C ARG A 122 6.59 -17.55 18.18
N ASP A 123 5.50 -17.72 18.93
CA ASP A 123 5.47 -18.36 20.25
C ASP A 123 5.51 -19.89 20.18
N GLY A 124 5.53 -20.47 18.99
CA GLY A 124 5.52 -21.91 18.74
C GLY A 124 4.13 -22.53 18.64
N SER A 125 3.06 -21.78 18.87
CA SER A 125 1.71 -22.29 18.71
C SER A 125 1.35 -22.54 17.25
N LYS A 126 0.41 -23.46 17.01
CA LYS A 126 0.03 -23.94 15.68
C LYS A 126 -1.44 -23.69 15.40
N ILE A 127 -1.74 -23.08 14.27
CA ILE A 127 -3.10 -22.86 13.78
C ILE A 127 -3.27 -23.60 12.45
N SER A 128 -4.26 -24.49 12.39
CA SER A 128 -4.55 -25.28 11.19
C SER A 128 -5.72 -24.67 10.40
N ALA A 129 -5.61 -24.69 9.07
CA ALA A 129 -6.66 -24.21 8.18
C ALA A 129 -6.70 -25.04 6.89
N LYS A 130 -7.90 -25.12 6.27
CA LYS A 130 -8.07 -25.78 4.96
C LYS A 130 -7.43 -24.97 3.82
N ILE A 131 -7.47 -23.66 3.93
CA ILE A 131 -6.89 -22.72 2.98
C ILE A 131 -6.13 -21.66 3.76
N ILE A 132 -4.94 -21.31 3.31
CA ILE A 132 -4.10 -20.28 3.91
C ILE A 132 -3.85 -19.20 2.86
N VAL A 133 -4.24 -17.95 3.16
CA VAL A 133 -4.03 -16.79 2.30
C VAL A 133 -2.88 -15.97 2.84
N ASP A 134 -1.83 -15.79 2.04
CA ASP A 134 -0.69 -14.92 2.38
C ASP A 134 -0.91 -13.51 1.80
N ALA A 135 -1.44 -12.63 2.63
CA ALA A 135 -1.62 -11.21 2.32
C ALA A 135 -0.51 -10.32 2.93
N VAL A 136 0.62 -10.91 3.33
CA VAL A 136 1.76 -10.20 3.95
C VAL A 136 2.55 -9.38 2.92
N GLY A 137 2.28 -9.59 1.64
CA GLY A 137 2.96 -8.92 0.54
C GLY A 137 4.17 -9.71 0.03
N HIS A 138 5.05 -9.05 -0.70
CA HIS A 138 6.14 -9.71 -1.43
C HIS A 138 7.22 -10.38 -0.58
N ASN A 139 7.19 -10.22 0.73
CA ASN A 139 8.08 -10.88 1.70
C ASN A 139 7.35 -11.91 2.57
N GLY A 140 6.10 -12.23 2.28
CA GLY A 140 5.30 -13.21 3.00
C GLY A 140 5.96 -14.60 3.04
N PRO A 141 5.73 -15.40 4.09
CA PRO A 141 6.36 -16.70 4.26
C PRO A 141 5.99 -17.68 3.15
N ILE A 142 4.72 -17.71 2.73
CA ILE A 142 4.28 -18.57 1.62
C ILE A 142 4.93 -18.12 0.31
N ARG A 143 4.93 -16.82 0.05
CA ARG A 143 5.58 -16.25 -1.13
C ARG A 143 7.05 -16.62 -1.21
N ARG A 144 7.77 -16.49 -0.11
CA ARG A 144 9.20 -16.80 -0.03
C ARG A 144 9.50 -18.29 -0.25
N ASP A 145 8.73 -19.15 0.38
CA ASP A 145 9.06 -20.57 0.51
C ASP A 145 8.48 -21.43 -0.64
N TYR A 146 7.38 -20.97 -1.26
CA TYR A 146 6.64 -21.77 -2.26
C TYR A 146 6.61 -21.15 -3.66
N TRP A 147 7.03 -19.89 -3.83
CA TRP A 147 7.10 -19.23 -5.14
C TRP A 147 8.53 -18.83 -5.49
N THR A 148 9.02 -19.36 -6.61
CA THR A 148 10.40 -19.13 -7.08
C THR A 148 10.56 -17.91 -7.98
N GLU A 149 9.46 -17.28 -8.41
CA GLU A 149 9.49 -16.11 -9.27
C GLU A 149 10.16 -14.93 -8.55
N LYS A 150 11.27 -14.46 -9.11
CA LYS A 150 11.99 -13.31 -8.57
C LYS A 150 11.23 -12.04 -8.88
N SER A 151 11.16 -11.14 -7.92
CA SER A 151 10.57 -9.82 -8.07
C SER A 151 11.66 -8.74 -8.06
N ILE A 152 11.61 -7.82 -9.03
CA ILE A 152 12.38 -6.57 -8.95
C ILE A 152 11.73 -5.73 -7.86
N LYS A 153 12.54 -5.29 -6.90
CA LYS A 153 12.06 -4.48 -5.77
C LYS A 153 12.66 -3.09 -5.87
N ILE A 154 11.79 -2.09 -5.77
CA ILE A 154 12.17 -0.69 -5.71
C ILE A 154 12.07 -0.24 -4.26
N PRO A 155 13.17 0.17 -3.61
CA PRO A 155 13.12 0.77 -2.31
C PRO A 155 12.45 2.15 -2.40
N VAL A 156 11.61 2.46 -1.42
CA VAL A 156 10.90 3.73 -1.30
C VAL A 156 11.13 4.34 0.08
N LYS A 157 11.16 5.66 0.13
CA LYS A 157 11.19 6.43 1.36
C LYS A 157 10.27 7.64 1.24
N PHE A 158 9.60 7.99 2.33
CA PHE A 158 8.68 9.13 2.36
C PHE A 158 8.62 9.75 3.75
N VAL A 159 8.07 10.94 3.80
CA VAL A 159 7.75 11.64 5.04
C VAL A 159 6.30 12.09 5.03
N LEU A 160 5.71 12.25 6.20
CA LEU A 160 4.59 13.15 6.39
C LEU A 160 5.16 14.50 6.83
N MET A 161 4.78 15.55 6.13
CA MET A 161 5.22 16.92 6.38
C MET A 161 4.01 17.80 6.65
N GLU A 162 4.02 18.52 7.75
CA GLU A 162 2.97 19.48 8.08
C GLU A 162 3.22 20.80 7.35
N GLY A 163 2.16 21.44 6.84
CA GLY A 163 2.26 22.66 6.07
C GLY A 163 1.13 22.80 5.06
N ASP A 164 1.20 23.84 4.22
CA ASP A 164 0.24 24.06 3.13
C ASP A 164 0.90 23.66 1.80
N PHE A 165 0.32 22.67 1.13
CA PHE A 165 0.83 22.09 -0.12
C PHE A 165 -0.14 22.22 -1.30
N GLY A 166 -1.17 23.05 -1.15
CA GLY A 166 -2.21 23.20 -2.19
C GLY A 166 -3.09 21.96 -2.32
N ASP A 167 -3.70 21.77 -3.52
CA ASP A 167 -4.72 20.74 -3.75
C ASP A 167 -4.33 19.70 -4.81
N ALA A 168 -3.37 20.00 -5.68
CA ALA A 168 -2.97 19.09 -6.74
C ALA A 168 -2.02 17.99 -6.24
N VAL A 169 -2.23 16.77 -6.68
CA VAL A 169 -1.25 15.70 -6.49
C VAL A 169 -0.12 15.84 -7.51
N GLU A 170 1.11 15.63 -7.09
CA GLU A 170 2.28 15.76 -7.96
C GLU A 170 3.04 14.45 -8.10
N LEU A 171 3.41 14.11 -9.34
CA LEU A 171 4.31 13.02 -9.69
C LEU A 171 5.51 13.57 -10.47
N HIS A 172 6.70 13.40 -9.94
CA HIS A 172 7.95 13.90 -10.51
C HIS A 172 8.79 12.77 -11.08
N PHE A 173 9.30 12.95 -12.29
CA PHE A 173 10.04 11.94 -13.03
C PHE A 173 11.48 12.37 -13.38
N GLY A 174 12.30 11.41 -13.78
CA GLY A 174 13.64 11.63 -14.30
C GLY A 174 14.75 11.53 -13.27
N SER A 175 15.72 12.46 -13.32
CA SER A 175 16.94 12.40 -12.48
C SER A 175 16.68 12.50 -11.00
N MET A 176 15.52 12.99 -10.60
CA MET A 176 15.11 13.14 -9.20
C MET A 176 14.77 11.78 -8.55
N ALA A 177 14.22 10.85 -9.34
CA ALA A 177 13.85 9.51 -8.91
C ALA A 177 14.19 8.50 -10.01
N PRO A 178 15.48 8.20 -10.24
CA PRO A 178 15.90 7.41 -11.40
C PRO A 178 15.34 5.99 -11.41
N GLY A 179 14.64 5.65 -12.50
CA GLY A 179 13.95 4.37 -12.68
C GLY A 179 12.67 4.20 -11.87
N GLY A 180 12.21 5.27 -11.20
CA GLY A 180 10.97 5.35 -10.46
C GLY A 180 10.31 6.71 -10.61
N TYR A 181 9.67 7.19 -9.53
CA TYR A 181 9.11 8.53 -9.46
C TYR A 181 9.14 9.05 -8.01
N ALA A 182 9.06 10.38 -7.87
CA ALA A 182 8.82 11.05 -6.61
C ALA A 182 7.40 11.62 -6.60
N TRP A 183 6.83 11.79 -5.41
CA TRP A 183 5.47 12.29 -5.26
C TRP A 183 5.36 13.33 -4.15
N MET A 184 4.39 14.22 -4.30
CA MET A 184 3.83 15.06 -3.26
C MET A 184 2.30 14.93 -3.33
N PHE A 185 1.72 14.36 -2.28
CA PHE A 185 0.29 14.14 -2.17
C PHE A 185 -0.25 14.96 -1.00
N PRO A 186 -1.01 16.03 -1.26
CA PRO A 186 -1.48 16.94 -0.22
C PRO A 186 -2.53 16.28 0.67
N LYS A 187 -2.43 16.55 1.98
CA LYS A 187 -3.36 16.10 3.01
C LYS A 187 -4.06 17.30 3.64
N SER A 188 -5.01 17.08 4.53
CA SER A 188 -5.77 18.16 5.19
C SER A 188 -4.89 19.15 5.97
N SER A 189 -3.77 18.67 6.55
CA SER A 189 -2.85 19.47 7.38
C SER A 189 -1.39 19.37 6.94
N GLY A 190 -1.13 18.92 5.70
CA GLY A 190 0.23 18.69 5.25
C GLY A 190 0.29 17.90 3.95
N ALA A 191 1.33 17.08 3.75
CA ALA A 191 1.48 16.21 2.60
C ALA A 191 2.23 14.92 2.94
N ASN A 192 1.97 13.88 2.13
CA ASN A 192 2.82 12.71 2.03
C ASN A 192 3.79 12.93 0.86
N ILE A 193 5.10 13.03 1.17
CA ILE A 193 6.15 13.38 0.21
C ILE A 193 7.19 12.27 0.19
N GLY A 194 7.46 11.71 -0.97
CA GLY A 194 8.41 10.61 -1.04
C GLY A 194 8.88 10.28 -2.43
N LEU A 195 9.70 9.26 -2.53
CA LEU A 195 10.18 8.74 -3.81
C LEU A 195 10.60 7.26 -3.74
N GLY A 196 10.60 6.64 -4.91
CA GLY A 196 11.19 5.33 -5.12
C GLY A 196 12.21 5.38 -6.24
N ILE A 197 13.32 4.67 -6.09
CA ILE A 197 14.37 4.60 -7.12
C ILE A 197 14.70 3.15 -7.45
N GLN A 198 15.06 2.90 -8.70
CA GLN A 198 15.65 1.62 -9.09
C GLN A 198 17.18 1.74 -8.96
N ARG A 199 17.77 0.94 -8.08
CA ARG A 199 19.20 1.01 -7.74
C ARG A 199 20.14 0.96 -8.94
N SER A 200 19.80 0.22 -9.99
CA SER A 200 20.59 0.15 -11.22
C SER A 200 20.73 1.49 -11.96
N PHE A 201 19.84 2.44 -11.70
CA PHE A 201 19.86 3.79 -12.31
C PHE A 201 20.36 4.88 -11.35
N SER A 202 20.67 4.56 -10.09
CA SER A 202 20.98 5.54 -9.04
C SER A 202 22.36 6.20 -9.17
N LYS A 203 23.21 5.73 -10.12
CA LYS A 203 24.57 6.26 -10.32
C LYS A 203 25.42 6.32 -9.04
N GLY A 204 25.22 5.35 -8.14
CA GLY A 204 25.95 5.25 -6.87
C GLY A 204 25.39 6.09 -5.73
N ARG A 205 24.39 6.94 -5.94
CA ARG A 205 23.72 7.69 -4.87
C ARG A 205 22.73 6.81 -4.12
N SER A 206 22.60 7.06 -2.83
CA SER A 206 21.67 6.35 -1.94
C SER A 206 20.23 6.87 -2.07
N LEU A 207 19.25 6.04 -1.64
CA LEU A 207 17.86 6.46 -1.53
C LEU A 207 17.70 7.68 -0.60
N ASN A 208 18.47 7.74 0.49
CA ASN A 208 18.42 8.85 1.44
C ASN A 208 18.79 10.17 0.78
N GLU A 209 19.92 10.23 0.05
CA GLU A 209 20.34 11.44 -0.65
C GLU A 209 19.31 11.95 -1.66
N TYR A 210 18.67 11.04 -2.42
CA TYR A 210 17.58 11.43 -3.31
C TYR A 210 16.36 11.95 -2.56
N THR A 211 16.03 11.31 -1.42
CA THR A 211 14.88 11.71 -0.61
C THR A 211 15.10 13.09 0.02
N GLU A 212 16.29 13.33 0.59
CA GLU A 212 16.67 14.62 1.18
C GLU A 212 16.64 15.75 0.15
N ASP A 213 17.21 15.54 -1.05
CA ASP A 213 17.17 16.51 -2.14
C ASP A 213 15.73 16.81 -2.61
N PHE A 214 14.85 15.83 -2.58
CA PHE A 214 13.45 16.03 -2.98
C PHE A 214 12.65 16.76 -1.91
N ILE A 215 12.75 16.32 -0.68
CA ILE A 215 12.04 16.91 0.47
C ILE A 215 12.46 18.37 0.71
N SER A 216 13.74 18.69 0.51
CA SER A 216 14.26 20.05 0.70
C SER A 216 13.63 21.12 -0.22
N LYS A 217 12.82 20.73 -1.19
CA LYS A 217 12.06 21.64 -2.05
C LYS A 217 10.76 22.14 -1.43
N TYR A 218 10.39 21.58 -0.31
CA TYR A 218 9.14 21.87 0.38
C TYR A 218 9.43 22.41 1.78
N ASP A 219 8.63 23.38 2.19
CA ASP A 219 8.71 23.98 3.53
C ASP A 219 7.65 23.35 4.44
N GLY A 220 8.09 22.86 5.61
CA GLY A 220 7.19 22.25 6.58
C GLY A 220 7.94 21.47 7.66
N GLU A 221 7.21 21.01 8.66
CA GLU A 221 7.75 20.20 9.74
C GLU A 221 7.51 18.71 9.47
N ILE A 222 8.56 17.90 9.55
CA ILE A 222 8.44 16.44 9.35
C ILE A 222 7.89 15.80 10.62
N SER A 223 6.68 15.25 10.53
CA SER A 223 6.02 14.55 11.65
C SER A 223 6.19 13.03 11.61
N PHE A 224 6.54 12.44 10.45
CA PHE A 224 6.73 11.00 10.31
C PHE A 224 7.72 10.67 9.20
N ASN A 225 8.49 9.60 9.40
CA ASN A 225 9.39 9.03 8.37
C ASN A 225 8.99 7.58 8.09
N GLY A 226 8.71 7.28 6.83
CA GLY A 226 8.35 5.95 6.36
C GLY A 226 9.31 5.41 5.31
N ALA A 227 9.40 4.09 5.25
CA ALA A 227 10.15 3.40 4.20
C ALA A 227 9.49 2.08 3.85
N GLY A 228 9.76 1.62 2.64
CA GLY A 228 9.21 0.37 2.15
C GLY A 228 9.92 -0.14 0.90
N SER A 229 9.30 -1.12 0.28
CA SER A 229 9.79 -1.72 -0.95
C SER A 229 8.60 -2.13 -1.81
N LEU A 230 8.60 -1.72 -3.06
CA LEU A 230 7.56 -2.02 -4.03
C LEU A 230 8.00 -3.13 -5.00
N PRO A 231 7.21 -4.19 -5.20
CA PRO A 231 7.45 -5.16 -6.26
C PRO A 231 7.07 -4.58 -7.62
N MET A 232 7.99 -4.62 -8.59
CA MET A 232 7.83 -4.02 -9.92
C MET A 232 7.84 -5.05 -11.06
N SER A 233 7.73 -6.32 -10.75
CA SER A 233 7.83 -7.40 -11.76
C SER A 233 6.50 -7.74 -12.45
N GLY A 234 5.45 -6.99 -12.17
CA GLY A 234 4.10 -7.29 -12.66
C GLY A 234 3.42 -8.40 -11.88
N THR A 235 2.30 -8.87 -12.42
CA THR A 235 1.43 -9.85 -11.78
C THR A 235 2.07 -11.24 -11.74
N ILE A 236 1.92 -11.93 -10.63
CA ILE A 236 2.31 -13.32 -10.47
C ILE A 236 1.41 -14.19 -11.36
N LYS A 237 2.00 -15.07 -12.17
CA LYS A 237 1.25 -15.91 -13.12
C LYS A 237 0.36 -16.95 -12.43
N LYS A 238 0.81 -17.49 -11.30
CA LYS A 238 0.05 -18.44 -10.49
C LYS A 238 0.04 -17.96 -9.06
N PHE A 239 -1.10 -17.59 -8.56
CA PHE A 239 -1.29 -17.15 -7.18
C PHE A 239 -1.95 -18.19 -6.28
N VAL A 240 -2.25 -19.39 -6.83
CA VAL A 240 -2.76 -20.55 -6.07
C VAL A 240 -1.81 -21.73 -6.24
N LYS A 241 -1.45 -22.37 -5.13
CA LYS A 241 -0.64 -23.58 -5.09
C LYS A 241 -1.12 -24.51 -3.97
N GLY A 242 -1.83 -25.57 -4.35
CA GLY A 242 -2.49 -26.45 -3.36
C GLY A 242 -3.53 -25.67 -2.55
N ASN A 243 -3.34 -25.64 -1.24
CA ASN A 243 -4.18 -24.89 -0.30
C ASN A 243 -3.66 -23.48 0.02
N TYR A 244 -2.62 -23.02 -0.65
CA TYR A 244 -2.06 -21.68 -0.48
C TYR A 244 -2.55 -20.72 -1.55
N VAL A 245 -2.86 -19.50 -1.14
CA VAL A 245 -3.25 -18.35 -1.99
C VAL A 245 -2.38 -17.15 -1.65
N LEU A 246 -1.90 -16.41 -2.67
CA LEU A 246 -1.13 -15.17 -2.53
C LEU A 246 -2.00 -13.95 -2.82
#